data_ec6d465dc52a8afe63520d61ff590ade
#
_entry.id   ec6d465dc52a8afe63520d61ff590ade
#
_cell.length_a   1.000
_cell.length_b   1.000
_cell.length_c   1.000
_cell.angle_alpha   90.00
_cell.angle_beta   90.00
_cell.angle_gamma   90.00
#
_symmetry.space_group_name_H-M   'P 1'
#
loop_
_entity.id
_entity.type
_entity.pdbx_description
1 polymer ?
#
loop_
_entity_poly.entity_id
_entity_poly.type
_entity_poly.pdbx_seq_one_letter_code
_entity_poly.pdbx_strand_id
1 'polypeptide(L)'
;TSLDLAPKYLWSAFYGGQEGSFMLWILFSCLSGFMLIKWTRKPYRAPVMFFLSLTQVFLLSMIVGWHSDILSLGASPFRSIAEEMPNAPFIQANPNFVPADGSGLNDLLKSPWMMIHPPVLFIGFAMMTIPYCFAMAALWKRKYNEWVGPALPWTLGANLSLLTAIFLGGYWAYITLSFGGYWAWDPVENASLVPWLFGTAGIHTMIIQRKSSIAQKSSLLFAIMAYIAIVYETFLTRSGILADSSVHSFVDLGLYNQLLVFMLMVTIIGFGMFFYRYKELPSPNKEHGILTREFMTVSGAIALFILGAVIILGTSSPIIGLLFNENPTPPEISFYNDWSMPIAIIMALMTVVGQMLFWKKYDAESLSSALIQPLLATSVATIISIMIYEVRNFYYMIYLFAGFFAIIGNFWVLFRLAKKQPKLIGGAITHIGFGLLLVGILFSSAYNKPLLDDRTTNYNERVLNGEVMDEKGFIISQTIEMLELKLNEPKVLNNRYEVLYSGYAIDNQNRLGQQTYALSFTDLKNGRTFRMNPEVYPMLTTSTAENIQWSVDPLSLIHI
;
A
#
# COMPACT_ATOMS: atom_id res chain seq x y z
N THR A 1 5.67 7.22 -25.29
CA THR A 1 6.57 6.06 -25.52
C THR A 1 7.69 6.46 -26.46
N SER A 2 8.88 5.86 -26.34
CA SER A 2 10.00 6.01 -27.27
C SER A 2 10.10 4.80 -28.20
N LEU A 3 10.80 4.95 -29.32
CA LEU A 3 10.99 3.88 -30.31
C LEU A 3 11.83 2.71 -29.78
N ASP A 4 12.73 2.98 -28.84
CA ASP A 4 13.58 2.00 -28.16
C ASP A 4 12.89 1.27 -27.02
N LEU A 5 11.69 1.70 -26.61
CA LEU A 5 10.97 1.07 -25.48
C LEU A 5 10.54 -0.35 -25.84
N ALA A 6 11.03 -1.32 -25.06
CA ALA A 6 10.67 -2.72 -25.25
C ALA A 6 9.14 -2.92 -25.22
N PRO A 7 8.55 -3.71 -26.16
CA PRO A 7 7.09 -3.86 -26.31
C PRO A 7 6.35 -4.27 -25.04
N LYS A 8 7.00 -5.02 -24.15
CA LYS A 8 6.44 -5.42 -22.85
C LYS A 8 6.10 -4.24 -21.94
N TYR A 9 6.80 -3.10 -22.07
CA TYR A 9 6.60 -1.90 -21.26
C TYR A 9 5.60 -0.89 -21.86
N LEU A 10 5.06 -1.13 -23.04
CA LEU A 10 4.08 -0.24 -23.65
C LEU A 10 2.81 -0.09 -22.80
N TRP A 11 2.36 -1.20 -22.18
CA TRP A 11 1.23 -1.16 -21.26
C TRP A 11 1.52 -0.35 -20.01
N SER A 12 2.67 -0.55 -19.37
CA SER A 12 3.05 0.25 -18.19
C SER A 12 3.25 1.72 -18.53
N ALA A 13 3.79 2.06 -19.70
CA ALA A 13 3.88 3.43 -20.17
C ALA A 13 2.49 4.07 -20.35
N PHE A 14 1.48 3.30 -20.78
CA PHE A 14 0.11 3.79 -20.94
C PHE A 14 -0.54 4.12 -19.58
N TYR A 15 -0.56 3.18 -18.63
CA TYR A 15 -1.21 3.42 -17.34
C TYR A 15 -0.28 4.03 -16.28
N GLY A 16 1.01 4.16 -16.57
CA GLY A 16 1.93 4.96 -15.75
C GLY A 16 1.60 6.44 -15.76
N GLY A 17 0.93 6.94 -16.80
CA GLY A 17 0.33 8.27 -16.82
C GLY A 17 -0.96 8.38 -16.01
N GLN A 18 -1.34 9.61 -15.67
CA GLN A 18 -2.52 9.90 -14.86
C GLN A 18 -3.82 9.47 -15.56
N GLU A 19 -3.99 9.87 -16.81
CA GLU A 19 -5.18 9.60 -17.61
C GLU A 19 -5.34 8.10 -17.91
N GLY A 20 -4.24 7.43 -18.25
CA GLY A 20 -4.23 5.98 -18.50
C GLY A 20 -4.62 5.17 -17.28
N SER A 21 -4.25 5.62 -16.09
CA SER A 21 -4.65 4.98 -14.85
C SER A 21 -6.15 5.12 -14.55
N PHE A 22 -6.76 6.28 -14.83
CA PHE A 22 -8.23 6.44 -14.77
C PHE A 22 -8.94 5.57 -15.80
N MET A 23 -8.41 5.46 -17.03
CA MET A 23 -8.96 4.55 -18.04
C MET A 23 -8.94 3.10 -17.56
N LEU A 24 -7.89 2.68 -16.90
CA LEU A 24 -7.76 1.33 -16.34
C LEU A 24 -8.81 1.09 -15.23
N TRP A 25 -9.02 2.05 -14.34
CA TRP A 25 -10.06 1.98 -13.31
C TRP A 25 -11.46 1.92 -13.93
N ILE A 26 -11.74 2.75 -14.91
CA ILE A 26 -13.01 2.73 -15.67
C ILE A 26 -13.23 1.35 -16.31
N LEU A 27 -12.22 0.80 -16.97
CA LEU A 27 -12.29 -0.53 -17.60
C LEU A 27 -12.68 -1.61 -16.61
N PHE A 28 -11.97 -1.73 -15.48
CA PHE A 28 -12.27 -2.74 -14.45
C PHE A 28 -13.62 -2.52 -13.79
N SER A 29 -14.04 -1.28 -13.63
CA SER A 29 -15.38 -0.97 -13.11
C SER A 29 -16.47 -1.35 -14.10
N CYS A 30 -16.28 -1.15 -15.41
CA CYS A 30 -17.19 -1.61 -16.46
C CYS A 30 -17.29 -3.15 -16.47
N LEU A 31 -16.17 -3.85 -16.42
CA LEU A 31 -16.13 -5.31 -16.34
C LEU A 31 -16.88 -5.82 -15.10
N SER A 32 -16.66 -5.18 -13.95
CA SER A 32 -17.41 -5.47 -12.72
C SER A 32 -18.91 -5.19 -12.89
N GLY A 33 -19.28 -4.12 -13.59
CA GLY A 33 -20.66 -3.76 -13.90
C GLY A 33 -21.36 -4.84 -14.73
N PHE A 34 -20.72 -5.41 -15.75
CA PHE A 34 -21.25 -6.55 -16.51
C PHE A 34 -21.51 -7.77 -15.63
N MET A 35 -20.59 -8.08 -14.72
CA MET A 35 -20.78 -9.17 -13.75
C MET A 35 -21.94 -8.89 -12.81
N LEU A 36 -22.09 -7.65 -12.33
CA LEU A 36 -23.19 -7.23 -11.46
C LEU A 36 -24.55 -7.34 -12.14
N ILE A 37 -24.67 -6.96 -13.42
CA ILE A 37 -25.91 -7.10 -14.19
C ILE A 37 -26.36 -8.56 -14.21
N LYS A 38 -25.40 -9.50 -14.38
CA LYS A 38 -25.68 -10.93 -14.46
C LYS A 38 -26.01 -11.55 -13.10
N TRP A 39 -25.26 -11.18 -12.05
CA TRP A 39 -25.28 -11.90 -10.75
C TRP A 39 -26.11 -11.21 -9.67
N THR A 40 -26.42 -9.91 -9.84
CA THR A 40 -27.22 -9.20 -8.83
C THR A 40 -28.72 -9.42 -9.06
N ARG A 41 -29.39 -9.90 -8.00
CA ARG A 41 -30.85 -10.13 -8.06
C ARG A 41 -31.67 -8.83 -8.03
N LYS A 42 -32.91 -8.90 -8.50
CA LYS A 42 -33.85 -7.78 -8.48
C LYS A 42 -34.00 -7.19 -7.13
N PRO A 43 -34.14 -6.84 -6.19
CA PRO A 43 -34.36 -5.49 -5.71
C PRO A 43 -33.09 -4.64 -5.70
N TYR A 44 -31.90 -5.23 -5.72
CA TYR A 44 -30.63 -4.49 -5.63
C TYR A 44 -30.04 -4.06 -6.97
N ARG A 45 -30.33 -4.76 -8.07
CA ARG A 45 -29.67 -4.52 -9.37
C ARG A 45 -29.73 -3.06 -9.81
N ALA A 46 -30.94 -2.47 -9.91
CA ALA A 46 -31.09 -1.11 -10.39
C ALA A 46 -30.40 -0.06 -9.47
N PRO A 47 -30.61 -0.05 -8.14
CA PRO A 47 -29.93 0.92 -7.29
C PRO A 47 -28.42 0.71 -7.22
N VAL A 48 -27.90 -0.53 -7.23
CA VAL A 48 -26.46 -0.79 -7.29
C VAL A 48 -25.87 -0.24 -8.58
N MET A 49 -26.52 -0.51 -9.72
CA MET A 49 -26.06 0.02 -11.02
C MET A 49 -26.15 1.55 -11.09
N PHE A 50 -27.15 2.16 -10.44
CA PHE A 50 -27.25 3.62 -10.36
C PHE A 50 -26.02 4.22 -9.65
N PHE A 51 -25.66 3.72 -8.47
CA PHE A 51 -24.50 4.24 -7.75
C PHE A 51 -23.18 3.93 -8.46
N LEU A 52 -23.06 2.75 -9.08
CA LEU A 52 -21.90 2.44 -9.92
C LEU A 52 -21.80 3.38 -11.11
N SER A 53 -22.91 3.65 -11.81
CA SER A 53 -22.92 4.59 -12.93
C SER A 53 -22.57 6.02 -12.51
N LEU A 54 -23.03 6.45 -11.34
CA LEU A 54 -22.69 7.75 -10.79
C LEU A 54 -21.18 7.90 -10.59
N THR A 55 -20.51 6.88 -10.02
CA THR A 55 -19.05 6.89 -9.89
C THR A 55 -18.35 6.85 -11.25
N GLN A 56 -18.90 6.10 -12.23
CA GLN A 56 -18.36 6.06 -13.58
C GLN A 56 -18.44 7.42 -14.29
N VAL A 57 -19.54 8.16 -14.13
CA VAL A 57 -19.66 9.51 -14.68
C VAL A 57 -18.55 10.42 -14.18
N PHE A 58 -18.23 10.35 -12.88
CA PHE A 58 -17.11 11.11 -12.34
C PHE A 58 -15.75 10.66 -12.89
N LEU A 59 -15.49 9.37 -12.92
CA LEU A 59 -14.23 8.84 -13.49
C LEU A 59 -14.07 9.21 -14.97
N LEU A 60 -15.15 9.11 -15.74
CA LEU A 60 -15.15 9.52 -17.14
C LEU A 60 -14.87 11.03 -17.27
N SER A 61 -15.42 11.86 -16.39
CA SER A 61 -15.16 13.30 -16.42
C SER A 61 -13.69 13.66 -16.22
N MET A 62 -12.91 12.81 -15.51
CA MET A 62 -11.46 13.01 -15.32
C MET A 62 -10.64 12.89 -16.63
N ILE A 63 -11.19 12.23 -17.65
CA ILE A 63 -10.50 11.97 -18.93
C ILE A 63 -11.16 12.63 -20.14
N VAL A 64 -12.16 13.50 -19.94
CA VAL A 64 -12.88 14.18 -21.06
C VAL A 64 -11.99 15.21 -21.74
N GLY A 65 -11.19 15.98 -20.98
CA GLY A 65 -10.33 17.02 -21.53
C GLY A 65 -11.10 18.17 -22.17
N TRP A 66 -12.23 18.57 -21.58
CA TRP A 66 -13.00 19.71 -22.07
C TRP A 66 -12.62 20.98 -21.32
N HIS A 67 -12.27 22.02 -22.04
CA HIS A 67 -11.84 23.30 -21.50
C HIS A 67 -12.66 24.45 -22.07
N SER A 68 -13.12 25.32 -21.22
CA SER A 68 -13.75 26.59 -21.56
C SER A 68 -13.27 27.67 -20.61
N ASP A 69 -13.60 28.94 -20.89
CA ASP A 69 -13.24 30.08 -20.05
C ASP A 69 -13.79 30.00 -18.62
N ILE A 70 -14.83 29.19 -18.40
CA ILE A 70 -15.53 29.08 -17.10
C ILE A 70 -15.23 27.78 -16.40
N LEU A 71 -15.02 26.67 -17.13
CA LEU A 71 -14.93 25.34 -16.56
C LEU A 71 -13.95 24.47 -17.35
N SER A 72 -13.08 23.79 -16.63
CA SER A 72 -12.15 22.77 -17.14
C SER A 72 -12.54 21.43 -16.57
N LEU A 73 -12.76 20.42 -17.43
CA LEU A 73 -13.14 19.06 -17.04
C LEU A 73 -12.14 18.06 -17.55
N GLY A 74 -11.35 17.51 -16.65
CA GLY A 74 -10.41 16.42 -16.89
C GLY A 74 -9.26 16.77 -17.82
N ALA A 75 -8.41 15.79 -18.02
CA ALA A 75 -7.28 15.83 -18.95
C ALA A 75 -7.48 14.74 -20.00
N SER A 76 -7.48 15.10 -21.30
CA SER A 76 -7.62 14.12 -22.37
C SER A 76 -6.35 13.25 -22.46
N PRO A 77 -6.47 11.91 -22.53
CA PRO A 77 -5.32 11.05 -22.78
C PRO A 77 -4.78 11.13 -24.23
N PHE A 78 -5.46 11.88 -25.11
CA PHE A 78 -5.16 12.00 -26.53
C PHE A 78 -4.88 13.44 -26.95
N ARG A 79 -4.09 14.17 -26.12
CA ARG A 79 -3.65 15.53 -26.48
C ARG A 79 -2.50 15.49 -27.46
N SER A 80 -2.51 16.41 -28.42
CA SER A 80 -1.34 16.71 -29.24
C SER A 80 -0.33 17.56 -28.45
N ILE A 81 0.94 17.50 -28.85
CA ILE A 81 1.99 18.34 -28.24
C ILE A 81 1.67 19.83 -28.40
N ALA A 82 1.03 20.20 -29.52
CA ALA A 82 0.62 21.59 -29.77
C ALA A 82 -0.47 22.05 -28.77
N GLU A 83 -1.36 21.16 -28.35
CA GLU A 83 -2.38 21.45 -27.32
C GLU A 83 -1.77 21.50 -25.90
N GLU A 84 -0.77 20.66 -25.62
CA GLU A 84 -0.13 20.57 -24.31
C GLU A 84 0.84 21.72 -24.07
N MET A 85 1.60 22.10 -25.09
CA MET A 85 2.64 23.13 -25.02
C MET A 85 2.46 24.23 -26.09
N PRO A 86 1.33 24.96 -26.13
CA PRO A 86 1.01 25.91 -27.21
C PRO A 86 2.05 27.05 -27.29
N ASN A 87 2.70 27.39 -26.19
CA ASN A 87 3.68 28.47 -26.12
C ASN A 87 5.13 28.00 -26.31
N ALA A 88 5.38 26.70 -26.58
CA ALA A 88 6.73 26.21 -26.80
C ALA A 88 7.29 26.80 -28.10
N PRO A 89 8.55 27.27 -28.13
CA PRO A 89 9.15 27.92 -29.34
C PRO A 89 9.10 27.03 -30.59
N PHE A 90 9.25 25.73 -30.46
CA PHE A 90 9.20 24.78 -31.57
C PHE A 90 7.77 24.58 -32.09
N ILE A 91 6.74 24.73 -31.26
CA ILE A 91 5.33 24.71 -31.66
C ILE A 91 4.93 26.03 -32.34
N GLN A 92 5.41 27.17 -31.81
CA GLN A 92 5.18 28.47 -32.42
C GLN A 92 5.85 28.56 -33.82
N ALA A 93 7.03 27.96 -33.98
CA ALA A 93 7.71 27.88 -35.27
C ALA A 93 7.01 26.89 -36.24
N ASN A 94 6.45 25.80 -35.75
CA ASN A 94 5.72 24.79 -36.54
C ASN A 94 4.56 24.19 -35.74
N PRO A 95 3.33 24.68 -35.92
CA PRO A 95 2.15 24.16 -35.21
C PRO A 95 1.85 22.67 -35.46
N ASN A 96 2.39 22.11 -36.54
CA ASN A 96 2.26 20.69 -36.90
C ASN A 96 3.52 19.88 -36.51
N PHE A 97 4.31 20.38 -35.57
CA PHE A 97 5.51 19.70 -35.13
C PHE A 97 5.16 18.34 -34.51
N VAL A 98 5.80 17.30 -35.03
CA VAL A 98 5.76 15.95 -34.47
C VAL A 98 7.19 15.57 -34.12
N PRO A 99 7.48 15.24 -32.86
CA PRO A 99 8.82 14.81 -32.47
C PRO A 99 9.19 13.50 -33.18
N ALA A 100 10.46 13.36 -33.50
CA ALA A 100 10.99 12.14 -34.13
C ALA A 100 10.87 10.91 -33.19
N ASP A 101 10.90 11.14 -31.90
CA ASP A 101 10.75 10.11 -30.88
C ASP A 101 10.04 10.69 -29.63
N GLY A 102 9.52 9.82 -28.78
CA GLY A 102 8.94 10.20 -27.49
C GLY A 102 9.94 10.10 -26.34
N SER A 103 9.59 10.67 -25.18
CA SER A 103 10.44 10.68 -23.98
C SER A 103 10.63 9.31 -23.32
N GLY A 104 9.94 8.27 -23.79
CA GLY A 104 10.04 6.92 -23.24
C GLY A 104 9.33 6.72 -21.90
N LEU A 105 9.81 5.76 -21.13
CA LEU A 105 9.36 5.46 -19.77
C LEU A 105 10.56 5.66 -18.84
N ASN A 106 10.33 6.28 -17.69
CA ASN A 106 11.34 6.40 -16.65
C ASN A 106 11.92 5.01 -16.32
N ASP A 107 13.23 4.92 -16.18
CA ASP A 107 13.92 3.64 -15.98
C ASP A 107 13.52 2.94 -14.69
N LEU A 108 13.19 3.67 -13.63
CA LEU A 108 12.64 3.12 -12.38
C LEU A 108 11.31 2.39 -12.60
N LEU A 109 10.56 2.76 -13.63
CA LEU A 109 9.27 2.14 -14.00
C LEU A 109 9.45 0.97 -14.98
N LYS A 110 10.66 0.74 -15.54
CA LYS A 110 10.96 -0.41 -16.41
C LYS A 110 11.19 -1.69 -15.60
N SER A 111 10.20 -2.08 -14.81
CA SER A 111 10.21 -3.26 -13.94
C SER A 111 9.01 -4.17 -14.22
N PRO A 112 9.18 -5.51 -14.21
CA PRO A 112 8.05 -6.44 -14.31
C PRO A 112 7.02 -6.25 -13.20
N TRP A 113 7.45 -5.82 -12.02
CA TRP A 113 6.56 -5.59 -10.87
C TRP A 113 5.70 -4.36 -11.08
N MET A 114 6.25 -3.29 -11.65
CA MET A 114 5.49 -2.12 -12.08
C MET A 114 4.47 -2.46 -13.18
N MET A 115 4.71 -3.47 -14.01
CA MET A 115 3.72 -3.92 -15.00
C MET A 115 2.50 -4.58 -14.39
N ILE A 116 2.63 -5.21 -13.20
CA ILE A 116 1.58 -6.02 -12.59
C ILE A 116 0.89 -5.28 -11.44
N HIS A 117 1.65 -4.52 -10.63
CA HIS A 117 1.14 -3.84 -9.44
C HIS A 117 -0.04 -2.90 -9.72
N PRO A 118 0.03 -1.90 -10.62
CA PRO A 118 -1.07 -0.95 -10.82
C PRO A 118 -2.35 -1.61 -11.37
N PRO A 119 -2.32 -2.53 -12.35
CA PRO A 119 -3.52 -3.25 -12.76
C PRO A 119 -4.22 -3.98 -11.61
N VAL A 120 -3.47 -4.67 -10.75
CA VAL A 120 -4.03 -5.38 -9.59
C VAL A 120 -4.62 -4.39 -8.58
N LEU A 121 -3.98 -3.23 -8.37
CA LEU A 121 -4.50 -2.16 -7.52
C LEU A 121 -5.84 -1.63 -8.04
N PHE A 122 -5.93 -1.31 -9.33
CA PHE A 122 -7.17 -0.80 -9.94
C PHE A 122 -8.30 -1.84 -10.00
N ILE A 123 -7.99 -3.14 -10.07
CA ILE A 123 -8.99 -4.20 -9.83
C ILE A 123 -9.54 -4.07 -8.41
N GLY A 124 -8.68 -3.88 -7.40
CA GLY A 124 -9.07 -3.64 -6.02
C GLY A 124 -9.96 -2.42 -5.86
N PHE A 125 -9.62 -1.29 -6.48
CA PHE A 125 -10.42 -0.05 -6.49
C PHE A 125 -11.80 -0.25 -7.09
N ALA A 126 -11.86 -0.85 -8.28
CA ALA A 126 -13.11 -1.15 -8.97
C ALA A 126 -14.01 -2.09 -8.16
N MET A 127 -13.44 -3.14 -7.57
CA MET A 127 -14.19 -4.08 -6.76
C MET A 127 -14.63 -3.48 -5.41
N MET A 128 -13.86 -2.56 -4.78
CA MET A 128 -14.23 -1.91 -3.53
C MET A 128 -15.37 -0.89 -3.70
N THR A 129 -15.58 -0.37 -4.90
CA THR A 129 -16.76 0.45 -5.23
C THR A 129 -18.07 -0.34 -5.03
N ILE A 130 -18.04 -1.66 -5.21
CA ILE A 130 -19.26 -2.50 -5.23
C ILE A 130 -19.90 -2.65 -3.85
N PRO A 131 -19.19 -2.97 -2.75
CA PRO A 131 -19.78 -2.98 -1.41
C PRO A 131 -20.38 -1.63 -1.02
N TYR A 132 -19.76 -0.51 -1.41
CA TYR A 132 -20.35 0.82 -1.25
C TYR A 132 -21.68 0.94 -1.99
N CYS A 133 -21.75 0.54 -3.27
CA CYS A 133 -22.98 0.58 -4.06
C CYS A 133 -24.09 -0.30 -3.44
N PHE A 134 -23.73 -1.47 -2.89
CA PHE A 134 -24.69 -2.32 -2.16
C PHE A 134 -25.16 -1.69 -0.84
N ALA A 135 -24.27 -1.04 -0.09
CA ALA A 135 -24.62 -0.32 1.12
C ALA A 135 -25.59 0.83 0.81
N MET A 136 -25.29 1.63 -0.22
CA MET A 136 -26.18 2.70 -0.68
C MET A 136 -27.55 2.16 -1.13
N ALA A 137 -27.55 1.07 -1.90
CA ALA A 137 -28.78 0.40 -2.32
C ALA A 137 -29.60 -0.13 -1.15
N ALA A 138 -28.95 -0.67 -0.12
CA ALA A 138 -29.60 -1.14 1.11
C ALA A 138 -30.25 0.01 1.87
N LEU A 139 -29.55 1.13 2.04
CA LEU A 139 -30.05 2.35 2.68
C LEU A 139 -31.21 2.97 1.87
N TRP A 140 -31.11 3.01 0.56
CA TRP A 140 -32.18 3.52 -0.31
C TRP A 140 -33.45 2.67 -0.20
N LYS A 141 -33.30 1.32 -0.29
CA LYS A 141 -34.43 0.39 -0.30
C LYS A 141 -34.92 0.01 1.11
N ARG A 142 -34.27 0.49 2.18
CA ARG A 142 -34.55 0.09 3.57
C ARG A 142 -34.48 -1.43 3.79
N LYS A 143 -33.54 -2.10 3.07
CA LYS A 143 -33.32 -3.55 3.15
C LYS A 143 -31.95 -3.82 3.74
N TYR A 144 -31.84 -3.72 5.06
CA TYR A 144 -30.57 -3.67 5.78
C TYR A 144 -29.93 -5.04 6.03
N ASN A 145 -30.65 -6.15 5.86
CA ASN A 145 -30.13 -7.49 6.15
C ASN A 145 -29.62 -8.23 4.92
N GLU A 146 -30.28 -8.08 3.78
CA GLU A 146 -30.10 -8.94 2.62
C GLU A 146 -28.87 -8.55 1.76
N TRP A 147 -28.36 -7.32 1.91
CA TRP A 147 -27.31 -6.77 1.06
C TRP A 147 -25.94 -7.41 1.27
N VAL A 148 -25.66 -7.91 2.49
CA VAL A 148 -24.36 -8.50 2.85
C VAL A 148 -24.07 -9.78 2.05
N GLY A 149 -25.13 -10.58 1.76
CA GLY A 149 -24.98 -11.81 0.99
C GLY A 149 -24.29 -11.60 -0.36
N PRO A 150 -24.84 -10.75 -1.23
CA PRO A 150 -24.23 -10.42 -2.52
C PRO A 150 -22.99 -9.51 -2.42
N ALA A 151 -22.84 -8.66 -1.41
CA ALA A 151 -21.72 -7.73 -1.25
C ALA A 151 -20.43 -8.41 -0.77
N LEU A 152 -20.53 -9.37 0.16
CA LEU A 152 -19.38 -9.99 0.82
C LEU A 152 -18.37 -10.63 -0.15
N PRO A 153 -18.76 -11.38 -1.20
CA PRO A 153 -17.79 -11.91 -2.15
C PRO A 153 -16.97 -10.82 -2.86
N TRP A 154 -17.59 -9.70 -3.18
CA TRP A 154 -16.91 -8.55 -3.79
C TRP A 154 -15.96 -7.88 -2.81
N THR A 155 -16.37 -7.73 -1.55
CA THR A 155 -15.49 -7.17 -0.49
C THR A 155 -14.27 -8.06 -0.27
N LEU A 156 -14.44 -9.39 -0.26
CA LEU A 156 -13.34 -10.34 -0.17
C LEU A 156 -12.39 -10.24 -1.37
N GLY A 157 -12.94 -10.18 -2.59
CA GLY A 157 -12.14 -10.03 -3.81
C GLY A 157 -11.41 -8.70 -3.86
N ALA A 158 -12.06 -7.60 -3.48
CA ALA A 158 -11.44 -6.28 -3.38
C ALA A 158 -10.27 -6.27 -2.40
N ASN A 159 -10.48 -6.79 -1.19
CA ASN A 159 -9.43 -6.85 -0.17
C ASN A 159 -8.27 -7.76 -0.57
N LEU A 160 -8.54 -8.89 -1.21
CA LEU A 160 -7.50 -9.76 -1.75
C LEU A 160 -6.67 -9.03 -2.81
N SER A 161 -7.33 -8.32 -3.74
CA SER A 161 -6.66 -7.56 -4.78
C SER A 161 -5.82 -6.42 -4.20
N LEU A 162 -6.36 -5.63 -3.27
CA LEU A 162 -5.64 -4.55 -2.60
C LEU A 162 -4.42 -5.07 -1.84
N LEU A 163 -4.56 -6.13 -1.05
CA LEU A 163 -3.44 -6.72 -0.32
C LEU A 163 -2.35 -7.24 -1.28
N THR A 164 -2.76 -7.93 -2.35
CA THR A 164 -1.83 -8.39 -3.38
C THR A 164 -1.11 -7.22 -4.03
N ALA A 165 -1.82 -6.13 -4.34
CA ALA A 165 -1.21 -4.92 -4.88
C ALA A 165 -0.21 -4.29 -3.91
N ILE A 166 -0.55 -4.19 -2.62
CA ILE A 166 0.36 -3.67 -1.58
C ILE A 166 1.65 -4.51 -1.53
N PHE A 167 1.56 -5.84 -1.54
CA PHE A 167 2.74 -6.70 -1.57
C PHE A 167 3.57 -6.55 -2.84
N LEU A 168 2.93 -6.46 -4.00
CA LEU A 168 3.63 -6.26 -5.28
C LEU A 168 4.32 -4.91 -5.33
N GLY A 169 3.66 -3.86 -4.82
CA GLY A 169 4.21 -2.51 -4.71
C GLY A 169 5.38 -2.45 -3.73
N GLY A 170 5.24 -3.06 -2.54
CA GLY A 170 6.31 -3.16 -1.54
C GLY A 170 7.53 -3.94 -2.07
N TYR A 171 7.30 -5.03 -2.80
CA TYR A 171 8.42 -5.75 -3.43
C TYR A 171 9.09 -4.94 -4.53
N TRP A 172 8.31 -4.23 -5.36
CA TRP A 172 8.86 -3.31 -6.33
C TRP A 172 9.68 -2.19 -5.66
N ALA A 173 9.15 -1.56 -4.61
CA ALA A 173 9.87 -0.55 -3.84
C ALA A 173 11.17 -1.09 -3.22
N TYR A 174 11.15 -2.34 -2.72
CA TYR A 174 12.31 -2.99 -2.13
C TYR A 174 13.47 -3.18 -3.11
N ILE A 175 13.19 -3.52 -4.36
CA ILE A 175 14.23 -3.71 -5.39
C ILE A 175 14.60 -2.42 -6.12
N THR A 176 13.92 -1.31 -5.85
CA THR A 176 14.16 -0.02 -6.51
C THR A 176 14.83 0.94 -5.53
N LEU A 177 16.01 1.45 -5.87
CA LEU A 177 16.90 2.20 -4.96
C LEU A 177 16.30 3.44 -4.31
N SER A 178 15.36 4.10 -4.98
CA SER A 178 14.87 5.42 -4.56
C SER A 178 13.76 5.38 -3.49
N PHE A 179 13.20 4.22 -3.15
CA PHE A 179 12.02 4.12 -2.29
C PHE A 179 12.31 3.84 -0.81
N GLY A 180 13.58 3.63 -0.43
CA GLY A 180 13.95 3.46 0.99
C GLY A 180 13.62 2.10 1.61
N GLY A 181 13.25 1.10 0.82
CA GLY A 181 12.89 -0.25 1.26
C GLY A 181 11.51 -0.68 0.81
N TYR A 182 10.99 -1.77 1.35
CA TYR A 182 9.67 -2.28 0.97
C TYR A 182 8.50 -1.50 1.58
N TRP A 183 8.74 -0.71 2.63
CA TRP A 183 7.76 0.14 3.30
C TRP A 183 8.45 1.25 4.07
N ALA A 184 8.17 2.49 3.74
CA ALA A 184 8.77 3.69 4.32
C ALA A 184 7.76 4.58 5.06
N TRP A 185 6.52 4.16 5.25
CA TRP A 185 5.41 4.99 5.71
C TRP A 185 5.20 6.24 4.83
N ASP A 186 5.56 6.12 3.56
CA ASP A 186 5.25 7.16 2.58
C ASP A 186 3.75 7.45 2.54
N PRO A 187 3.33 8.72 2.37
CA PRO A 187 1.92 9.07 2.33
C PRO A 187 1.07 8.27 1.32
N VAL A 188 1.64 7.87 0.18
CA VAL A 188 0.92 7.07 -0.83
C VAL A 188 0.83 5.60 -0.41
N GLU A 189 1.88 5.05 0.21
CA GLU A 189 1.83 3.72 0.83
C GLU A 189 0.76 3.67 1.91
N ASN A 190 0.75 4.65 2.81
CA ASN A 190 -0.23 4.80 3.88
C ASN A 190 -1.65 4.87 3.32
N ALA A 191 -1.85 5.68 2.27
CA ALA A 191 -3.14 5.85 1.61
C ALA A 191 -3.67 4.54 1.03
N SER A 192 -2.81 3.65 0.53
CA SER A 192 -3.21 2.34 0.00
C SER A 192 -3.59 1.33 1.09
N LEU A 193 -2.96 1.42 2.27
CA LEU A 193 -3.19 0.52 3.40
C LEU A 193 -4.55 0.75 4.06
N VAL A 194 -4.98 2.00 4.18
CA VAL A 194 -6.21 2.36 4.91
C VAL A 194 -7.48 1.77 4.30
N PRO A 195 -7.74 1.81 2.98
CA PRO A 195 -8.89 1.14 2.37
C PRO A 195 -8.91 -0.36 2.66
N TRP A 196 -7.75 -1.01 2.66
CA TRP A 196 -7.63 -2.42 3.00
C TRP A 196 -7.98 -2.70 4.47
N LEU A 197 -7.55 -1.85 5.42
CA LEU A 197 -7.90 -1.97 6.83
C LEU A 197 -9.41 -1.84 7.04
N PHE A 198 -10.05 -0.82 6.44
CA PHE A 198 -11.49 -0.61 6.55
C PHE A 198 -12.29 -1.70 5.82
N GLY A 199 -11.82 -2.15 4.67
CA GLY A 199 -12.40 -3.29 3.96
C GLY A 199 -12.32 -4.58 4.78
N THR A 200 -11.19 -4.84 5.46
CA THR A 200 -11.01 -5.98 6.37
C THR A 200 -11.96 -5.89 7.57
N ALA A 201 -12.10 -4.71 8.19
CA ALA A 201 -13.09 -4.46 9.25
C ALA A 201 -14.53 -4.68 8.73
N GLY A 202 -14.81 -4.26 7.50
CA GLY A 202 -16.06 -4.51 6.78
C GLY A 202 -16.35 -6.00 6.61
N ILE A 203 -15.37 -6.80 6.20
CA ILE A 203 -15.51 -8.27 6.08
C ILE A 203 -15.90 -8.87 7.44
N HIS A 204 -15.22 -8.51 8.52
CA HIS A 204 -15.49 -9.01 9.86
C HIS A 204 -16.92 -8.67 10.31
N THR A 205 -17.34 -7.42 10.16
CA THR A 205 -18.69 -6.97 10.53
C THR A 205 -19.78 -7.57 9.64
N MET A 206 -19.54 -7.75 8.34
CA MET A 206 -20.45 -8.45 7.43
C MET A 206 -20.65 -9.92 7.80
N ILE A 207 -19.57 -10.61 8.23
CA ILE A 207 -19.66 -12.01 8.72
C ILE A 207 -20.53 -12.08 9.98
N ILE A 208 -20.38 -11.14 10.92
CA ILE A 208 -21.22 -11.04 12.11
C ILE A 208 -22.66 -10.75 11.70
N GLN A 209 -22.90 -9.78 10.84
CA GLN A 209 -24.25 -9.41 10.39
C GLN A 209 -25.00 -10.59 9.75
N ARG A 210 -24.30 -11.50 9.05
CA ARG A 210 -24.92 -12.73 8.52
C ARG A 210 -25.40 -13.70 9.60
N LYS A 211 -24.91 -13.57 10.83
CA LYS A 211 -25.25 -14.45 11.96
C LYS A 211 -26.18 -13.79 12.96
N SER A 212 -26.01 -12.49 13.13
CA SER A 212 -26.84 -11.68 14.03
C SER A 212 -27.01 -10.27 13.46
N SER A 213 -28.09 -9.59 13.77
CA SER A 213 -28.37 -8.23 13.29
C SER A 213 -27.53 -7.14 13.96
N ILE A 214 -26.63 -7.49 14.87
CA ILE A 214 -25.89 -6.57 15.75
C ILE A 214 -24.95 -5.65 14.96
N ALA A 215 -24.29 -6.19 13.94
CA ALA A 215 -23.27 -5.47 13.19
C ALA A 215 -23.82 -4.69 11.97
N GLN A 216 -25.13 -4.47 11.86
CA GLN A 216 -25.70 -3.78 10.69
C GLN A 216 -25.15 -2.37 10.49
N LYS A 217 -25.06 -1.59 11.57
CA LYS A 217 -24.52 -0.22 11.50
C LYS A 217 -23.05 -0.23 11.06
N SER A 218 -22.24 -1.07 11.69
CA SER A 218 -20.81 -1.15 11.41
C SER A 218 -20.52 -1.73 10.02
N SER A 219 -21.28 -2.72 9.55
CA SER A 219 -21.09 -3.26 8.19
C SER A 219 -21.36 -2.23 7.11
N LEU A 220 -22.44 -1.45 7.25
CA LEU A 220 -22.75 -0.34 6.34
C LEU A 220 -21.67 0.73 6.43
N LEU A 221 -21.29 1.12 7.65
CA LEU A 221 -20.28 2.14 7.88
C LEU A 221 -18.94 1.78 7.24
N PHE A 222 -18.43 0.57 7.46
CA PHE A 222 -17.15 0.15 6.91
C PHE A 222 -17.18 -0.03 5.39
N ALA A 223 -18.29 -0.45 4.78
CA ALA A 223 -18.44 -0.48 3.34
C ALA A 223 -18.37 0.93 2.72
N ILE A 224 -18.93 1.93 3.42
CA ILE A 224 -18.88 3.34 3.03
C ILE A 224 -17.45 3.87 3.20
N MET A 225 -16.85 3.67 4.36
CA MET A 225 -15.52 4.19 4.69
C MET A 225 -14.42 3.60 3.81
N ALA A 226 -14.49 2.30 3.49
CA ALA A 226 -13.50 1.66 2.62
C ALA A 226 -13.46 2.30 1.23
N TYR A 227 -14.61 2.63 0.66
CA TYR A 227 -14.65 3.30 -0.64
C TYR A 227 -14.27 4.79 -0.56
N ILE A 228 -14.70 5.50 0.48
CA ILE A 228 -14.26 6.88 0.71
C ILE A 228 -12.74 6.92 0.85
N ALA A 229 -12.13 5.94 1.52
CA ALA A 229 -10.68 5.84 1.65
C ALA A 229 -9.98 5.61 0.28
N ILE A 230 -10.57 4.82 -0.64
CA ILE A 230 -10.08 4.68 -2.03
C ILE A 230 -10.08 6.03 -2.76
N VAL A 231 -11.18 6.78 -2.64
CA VAL A 231 -11.27 8.08 -3.31
C VAL A 231 -10.32 9.09 -2.65
N TYR A 232 -10.15 9.03 -1.33
CA TYR A 232 -9.17 9.85 -0.60
C TYR A 232 -7.72 9.49 -0.99
N GLU A 233 -7.39 8.22 -1.10
CA GLU A 233 -6.11 7.75 -1.64
C GLU A 233 -5.86 8.34 -3.03
N THR A 234 -6.85 8.26 -3.91
CA THR A 234 -6.76 8.83 -5.26
C THR A 234 -6.54 10.34 -5.23
N PHE A 235 -7.23 11.05 -4.33
CA PHE A 235 -7.01 12.49 -4.12
C PHE A 235 -5.58 12.77 -3.68
N LEU A 236 -5.07 12.07 -2.66
CA LEU A 236 -3.71 12.27 -2.16
C LEU A 236 -2.63 12.03 -3.23
N THR A 237 -2.80 10.98 -4.04
CA THR A 237 -1.81 10.57 -5.04
C THR A 237 -1.84 11.39 -6.32
N ARG A 238 -3.01 11.96 -6.69
CA ARG A 238 -3.24 12.55 -8.03
C ARG A 238 -3.52 14.05 -8.02
N SER A 239 -3.71 14.67 -6.86
CA SER A 239 -3.97 16.11 -6.75
C SER A 239 -2.73 16.99 -6.73
N GLY A 240 -1.54 16.38 -6.60
CA GLY A 240 -0.29 17.13 -6.39
C GLY A 240 -0.09 17.65 -4.97
N ILE A 241 -1.06 17.49 -4.05
CA ILE A 241 -0.99 18.04 -2.69
C ILE A 241 0.17 17.47 -1.85
N LEU A 242 0.67 16.30 -2.21
CA LEU A 242 1.79 15.61 -1.54
C LEU A 242 3.06 15.58 -2.41
N ALA A 243 3.16 16.39 -3.46
CA ALA A 243 4.28 16.37 -4.39
C ALA A 243 5.65 16.53 -3.70
N ASP A 244 5.72 17.37 -2.67
CA ASP A 244 6.96 17.63 -1.91
C ASP A 244 7.23 16.62 -0.79
N SER A 245 6.25 15.77 -0.44
CA SER A 245 6.33 14.87 0.72
C SER A 245 6.28 13.39 0.36
N SER A 246 6.08 13.04 -0.91
CA SER A 246 6.01 11.65 -1.37
C SER A 246 6.69 11.46 -2.72
N VAL A 247 7.56 10.46 -2.80
CA VAL A 247 8.20 10.05 -4.07
C VAL A 247 7.24 9.34 -5.03
N HIS A 248 6.05 8.98 -4.57
CA HIS A 248 5.01 8.28 -5.32
C HIS A 248 3.88 9.20 -5.82
N SER A 249 3.87 10.49 -5.42
CA SER A 249 2.81 11.39 -5.83
C SER A 249 3.04 11.93 -7.24
N PHE A 250 1.93 12.24 -7.91
CA PHE A 250 1.96 12.92 -9.20
C PHE A 250 1.98 14.43 -8.99
N VAL A 251 2.59 15.15 -9.93
CA VAL A 251 2.44 16.61 -10.01
C VAL A 251 0.99 16.93 -10.39
N ASP A 252 0.45 18.04 -9.87
CA ASP A 252 -0.91 18.48 -10.24
C ASP A 252 -0.99 18.80 -11.73
N LEU A 253 -1.83 18.04 -12.43
CA LEU A 253 -2.15 18.24 -13.85
C LEU A 253 -3.54 18.90 -14.02
N GLY A 254 -4.00 19.68 -13.03
CA GLY A 254 -5.27 20.43 -13.08
C GLY A 254 -6.50 19.62 -12.63
N LEU A 255 -6.32 18.47 -11.98
CA LEU A 255 -7.43 17.63 -11.49
C LEU A 255 -7.77 17.83 -10.01
N TYR A 256 -7.05 18.70 -9.29
CA TYR A 256 -7.22 18.91 -7.85
C TYR A 256 -8.69 19.16 -7.46
N ASN A 257 -9.30 20.18 -8.03
CA ASN A 257 -10.67 20.58 -7.69
C ASN A 257 -11.69 19.48 -8.03
N GLN A 258 -11.49 18.79 -9.15
CA GLN A 258 -12.40 17.75 -9.60
C GLN A 258 -12.31 16.50 -8.71
N LEU A 259 -11.12 16.10 -8.29
CA LEU A 259 -10.90 15.04 -7.33
C LEU A 259 -11.49 15.38 -5.96
N LEU A 260 -11.35 16.64 -5.51
CA LEU A 260 -11.95 17.13 -4.28
C LEU A 260 -13.49 17.04 -4.33
N VAL A 261 -14.10 17.49 -5.43
CA VAL A 261 -15.55 17.39 -5.63
C VAL A 261 -16.01 15.93 -5.63
N PHE A 262 -15.25 15.03 -6.28
CA PHE A 262 -15.56 13.60 -6.28
C PHE A 262 -15.52 13.03 -4.86
N MET A 263 -14.48 13.33 -4.09
CA MET A 263 -14.34 12.90 -2.70
C MET A 263 -15.48 13.42 -1.82
N LEU A 264 -15.80 14.70 -1.93
CA LEU A 264 -16.92 15.31 -1.18
C LEU A 264 -18.25 14.69 -1.55
N MET A 265 -18.51 14.45 -2.84
CA MET A 265 -19.75 13.81 -3.30
C MET A 265 -19.92 12.41 -2.70
N VAL A 266 -18.91 11.55 -2.83
CA VAL A 266 -18.96 10.19 -2.30
C VAL A 266 -19.15 10.20 -0.77
N THR A 267 -18.48 11.12 -0.08
CA THR A 267 -18.56 11.29 1.38
C THR A 267 -19.94 11.76 1.82
N ILE A 268 -20.47 12.82 1.18
CA ILE A 268 -21.78 13.39 1.51
C ILE A 268 -22.90 12.38 1.23
N ILE A 269 -22.86 11.70 0.08
CA ILE A 269 -23.86 10.67 -0.24
C ILE A 269 -23.75 9.52 0.74
N GLY A 270 -22.54 9.01 1.00
CA GLY A 270 -22.30 7.87 1.88
C GLY A 270 -22.77 8.13 3.31
N PHE A 271 -22.18 9.12 3.96
CA PHE A 271 -22.53 9.46 5.34
C PHE A 271 -23.92 10.10 5.46
N GLY A 272 -24.33 10.93 4.48
CA GLY A 272 -25.65 11.53 4.47
C GLY A 272 -26.77 10.48 4.47
N MET A 273 -26.69 9.49 3.60
CA MET A 273 -27.66 8.38 3.58
C MET A 273 -27.58 7.52 4.84
N PHE A 274 -26.37 7.26 5.36
CA PHE A 274 -26.18 6.48 6.57
C PHE A 274 -26.82 7.18 7.79
N PHE A 275 -26.52 8.44 8.03
CA PHE A 275 -27.07 9.19 9.16
C PHE A 275 -28.56 9.46 9.02
N TYR A 276 -29.06 9.72 7.80
CA TYR A 276 -30.48 9.86 7.53
C TYR A 276 -31.28 8.60 7.93
N ARG A 277 -30.69 7.40 7.73
CA ARG A 277 -31.30 6.12 8.07
C ARG A 277 -30.88 5.57 9.44
N TYR A 278 -30.02 6.25 10.17
CA TYR A 278 -29.37 5.72 11.39
C TYR A 278 -30.36 5.22 12.45
N LYS A 279 -31.49 5.95 12.64
CA LYS A 279 -32.53 5.59 13.62
C LYS A 279 -33.34 4.35 13.21
N GLU A 280 -33.38 4.03 11.93
CA GLU A 280 -34.09 2.83 11.41
C GLU A 280 -33.24 1.55 11.57
N LEU A 281 -31.94 1.71 11.77
CA LEU A 281 -31.02 0.58 11.89
C LEU A 281 -31.12 -0.01 13.30
N PRO A 282 -31.27 -1.35 13.43
CA PRO A 282 -31.39 -2.01 14.72
C PRO A 282 -30.23 -1.68 15.65
N SER A 283 -30.54 -1.45 16.90
CA SER A 283 -29.57 -1.41 17.99
C SER A 283 -29.61 -2.73 18.75
N PRO A 284 -28.49 -3.28 19.18
CA PRO A 284 -28.50 -4.53 19.94
C PRO A 284 -29.19 -4.32 21.28
N ASN A 285 -30.26 -5.10 21.53
CA ASN A 285 -30.96 -5.11 22.81
C ASN A 285 -30.45 -6.20 23.77
N LYS A 286 -29.35 -6.89 23.42
CA LYS A 286 -28.80 -7.97 24.24
C LYS A 286 -27.37 -7.61 24.66
N GLU A 287 -27.14 -7.74 25.96
CA GLU A 287 -25.79 -7.79 26.52
C GLU A 287 -25.08 -9.04 26.00
N HIS A 288 -24.01 -8.86 25.24
CA HIS A 288 -23.17 -9.94 24.77
C HIS A 288 -22.04 -10.18 25.78
N GLY A 289 -21.87 -11.44 26.18
CA GLY A 289 -20.75 -11.81 27.02
C GLY A 289 -19.40 -11.52 26.33
N ILE A 290 -18.42 -11.10 27.09
CA ILE A 290 -17.05 -10.80 26.60
C ILE A 290 -16.40 -12.04 25.93
N LEU A 291 -16.72 -13.24 26.44
CA LEU A 291 -16.21 -14.51 25.92
C LEU A 291 -17.09 -15.04 24.77
N THR A 292 -17.26 -14.23 23.72
CA THR A 292 -17.99 -14.63 22.51
C THR A 292 -17.17 -14.30 21.27
N ARG A 293 -17.35 -15.10 20.22
CA ARG A 293 -16.72 -14.84 18.92
C ARG A 293 -17.18 -13.50 18.33
N GLU A 294 -18.43 -13.12 18.55
CA GLU A 294 -18.97 -11.83 18.13
C GLU A 294 -18.21 -10.67 18.75
N PHE A 295 -18.04 -10.67 20.07
CA PHE A 295 -17.31 -9.62 20.78
C PHE A 295 -15.87 -9.50 20.27
N MET A 296 -15.13 -10.62 20.16
CA MET A 296 -13.76 -10.61 19.68
C MET A 296 -13.66 -10.11 18.23
N THR A 297 -14.61 -10.50 17.37
CA THR A 297 -14.60 -10.07 15.98
C THR A 297 -14.93 -8.57 15.84
N VAL A 298 -15.87 -8.03 16.63
CA VAL A 298 -16.16 -6.59 16.69
C VAL A 298 -14.95 -5.81 17.21
N SER A 299 -14.33 -6.29 18.28
CA SER A 299 -13.14 -5.66 18.86
C SER A 299 -11.96 -5.66 17.88
N GLY A 300 -11.79 -6.75 17.10
CA GLY A 300 -10.82 -6.78 16.00
C GLY A 300 -11.13 -5.77 14.89
N ALA A 301 -12.41 -5.62 14.52
CA ALA A 301 -12.80 -4.59 13.55
C ALA A 301 -12.57 -3.16 14.08
N ILE A 302 -12.76 -2.93 15.40
CA ILE A 302 -12.43 -1.66 16.05
C ILE A 302 -10.91 -1.42 16.04
N ALA A 303 -10.09 -2.42 16.32
CA ALA A 303 -8.63 -2.30 16.27
C ALA A 303 -8.14 -1.93 14.85
N LEU A 304 -8.70 -2.57 13.81
CA LEU A 304 -8.43 -2.22 12.40
C LEU A 304 -8.85 -0.77 12.08
N PHE A 305 -10.00 -0.34 12.61
CA PHE A 305 -10.47 1.03 12.45
C PHE A 305 -9.54 2.04 13.12
N ILE A 306 -9.13 1.78 14.37
CA ILE A 306 -8.21 2.67 15.10
C ILE A 306 -6.88 2.77 14.36
N LEU A 307 -6.33 1.65 13.88
CA LEU A 307 -5.10 1.67 13.10
C LEU A 307 -5.25 2.51 11.83
N GLY A 308 -6.32 2.30 11.06
CA GLY A 308 -6.59 3.10 9.86
C GLY A 308 -6.79 4.59 10.18
N ALA A 309 -7.46 4.92 11.28
CA ALA A 309 -7.67 6.30 11.72
C ALA A 309 -6.34 6.99 12.10
N VAL A 310 -5.46 6.31 12.84
CA VAL A 310 -4.12 6.82 13.18
C VAL A 310 -3.32 7.10 11.91
N ILE A 311 -3.32 6.15 10.96
CA ILE A 311 -2.56 6.30 9.71
C ILE A 311 -3.13 7.48 8.88
N ILE A 312 -4.46 7.61 8.75
CA ILE A 312 -5.07 8.76 8.06
C ILE A 312 -4.69 10.07 8.72
N LEU A 313 -4.79 10.17 10.04
CA LEU A 313 -4.48 11.40 10.78
C LEU A 313 -3.02 11.81 10.58
N GLY A 314 -2.08 10.85 10.70
CA GLY A 314 -0.67 11.11 10.45
C GLY A 314 -0.41 11.55 9.00
N THR A 315 -0.94 10.82 8.03
CA THR A 315 -0.76 11.12 6.60
C THR A 315 -1.41 12.44 6.18
N SER A 316 -2.52 12.81 6.83
CA SER A 316 -3.24 14.06 6.56
C SER A 316 -2.69 15.25 7.34
N SER A 317 -1.72 15.06 8.26
CA SER A 317 -1.23 16.16 9.12
C SER A 317 -0.67 17.35 8.33
N PRO A 318 0.06 17.19 7.20
CA PRO A 318 0.46 18.33 6.38
C PRO A 318 -0.74 19.12 5.83
N ILE A 319 -1.79 18.42 5.39
CA ILE A 319 -2.99 19.05 4.84
C ILE A 319 -3.78 19.76 5.94
N ILE A 320 -3.90 19.14 7.11
CA ILE A 320 -4.59 19.73 8.27
C ILE A 320 -3.85 20.97 8.75
N GLY A 321 -2.52 20.93 8.83
CA GLY A 321 -1.71 22.05 9.25
C GLY A 321 -1.82 23.27 8.32
N LEU A 322 -1.98 23.06 7.01
CA LEU A 322 -2.24 24.16 6.06
C LEU A 322 -3.50 24.96 6.41
N LEU A 323 -4.50 24.34 7.08
CA LEU A 323 -5.72 25.05 7.52
C LEU A 323 -5.44 26.03 8.68
N PHE A 324 -4.33 25.85 9.39
CA PHE A 324 -3.91 26.68 10.53
C PHE A 324 -2.74 27.62 10.20
N ASN A 325 -2.38 27.76 8.91
CA ASN A 325 -1.25 28.57 8.42
C ASN A 325 0.12 28.14 8.99
N GLU A 326 0.28 26.90 9.34
CA GLU A 326 1.55 26.31 9.74
C GLU A 326 2.26 25.73 8.50
N ASN A 327 3.58 25.60 8.54
CA ASN A 327 4.34 24.81 7.58
C ASN A 327 4.51 23.38 8.15
N PRO A 328 3.49 22.53 8.04
CA PRO A 328 3.51 21.25 8.71
C PRO A 328 4.37 20.27 7.91
N THR A 329 5.23 19.58 8.62
CA THR A 329 5.97 18.43 8.09
C THR A 329 5.19 17.14 8.34
N PRO A 330 5.34 16.12 7.49
CA PRO A 330 4.82 14.78 7.78
C PRO A 330 5.39 14.28 9.11
N PRO A 331 4.63 13.46 9.88
CA PRO A 331 5.14 12.85 11.08
C PRO A 331 6.33 11.95 10.77
N GLU A 332 7.24 11.82 11.74
CA GLU A 332 8.35 10.88 11.64
C GLU A 332 7.85 9.42 11.53
N ILE A 333 8.67 8.55 10.95
CA ILE A 333 8.39 7.10 10.84
C ILE A 333 8.11 6.47 12.21
N SER A 334 8.76 6.98 13.26
CA SER A 334 8.55 6.56 14.65
C SER A 334 7.09 6.66 15.08
N PHE A 335 6.39 7.74 14.72
CA PHE A 335 4.97 7.92 15.02
C PHE A 335 4.12 6.73 14.55
N TYR A 336 4.30 6.31 13.29
CA TYR A 336 3.53 5.19 12.74
C TYR A 336 3.90 3.87 13.41
N ASN A 337 5.18 3.64 13.69
CA ASN A 337 5.65 2.42 14.34
C ASN A 337 5.13 2.32 15.78
N ASP A 338 5.19 3.41 16.55
CA ASP A 338 4.82 3.44 17.96
C ASP A 338 3.31 3.20 18.17
N TRP A 339 2.48 3.68 17.25
CA TRP A 339 1.04 3.43 17.29
C TRP A 339 0.64 2.09 16.67
N SER A 340 1.28 1.67 15.59
CA SER A 340 0.90 0.45 14.86
C SER A 340 1.29 -0.81 15.62
N MET A 341 2.45 -0.83 16.29
CA MET A 341 2.98 -2.01 16.97
C MET A 341 2.06 -2.51 18.09
N PRO A 342 1.59 -1.70 19.06
CA PRO A 342 0.67 -2.17 20.09
C PRO A 342 -0.65 -2.68 19.53
N ILE A 343 -1.19 -2.00 18.51
CA ILE A 343 -2.44 -2.40 17.86
C ILE A 343 -2.26 -3.74 17.14
N ALA A 344 -1.13 -3.94 16.45
CA ALA A 344 -0.81 -5.20 15.78
C ALA A 344 -0.66 -6.37 16.77
N ILE A 345 -0.05 -6.13 17.94
CA ILE A 345 0.04 -7.13 19.03
C ILE A 345 -1.37 -7.54 19.48
N ILE A 346 -2.23 -6.56 19.77
CA ILE A 346 -3.62 -6.82 20.19
C ILE A 346 -4.36 -7.62 19.11
N MET A 347 -4.27 -7.20 17.85
CA MET A 347 -4.90 -7.91 16.73
C MET A 347 -4.40 -9.34 16.63
N ALA A 348 -3.09 -9.58 16.71
CA ALA A 348 -2.50 -10.91 16.64
C ALA A 348 -3.04 -11.85 17.73
N LEU A 349 -3.10 -11.39 18.98
CA LEU A 349 -3.67 -12.15 20.10
C LEU A 349 -5.16 -12.45 19.88
N MET A 350 -5.91 -11.47 19.40
CA MET A 350 -7.35 -11.61 19.16
C MET A 350 -7.68 -12.59 18.03
N THR A 351 -6.79 -12.75 17.01
CA THR A 351 -7.02 -13.70 15.92
C THR A 351 -7.19 -15.14 16.44
N VAL A 352 -6.38 -15.55 17.41
CA VAL A 352 -6.42 -16.89 17.99
C VAL A 352 -7.61 -17.06 18.92
N VAL A 353 -7.75 -16.14 19.88
CA VAL A 353 -8.85 -16.19 20.86
C VAL A 353 -10.21 -16.18 20.15
N GLY A 354 -10.39 -15.26 19.20
CA GLY A 354 -11.62 -15.15 18.41
C GLY A 354 -11.95 -16.39 17.59
N GLN A 355 -10.93 -17.08 17.04
CA GLN A 355 -11.13 -18.33 16.29
C GLN A 355 -11.45 -19.53 17.18
N MET A 356 -10.95 -19.54 18.42
CA MET A 356 -11.24 -20.62 19.39
C MET A 356 -12.60 -20.49 20.03
N LEU A 357 -13.17 -19.29 20.12
CA LEU A 357 -14.51 -19.05 20.65
C LEU A 357 -15.60 -19.49 19.68
N PHE A 358 -16.73 -19.94 20.24
CA PHE A 358 -17.95 -20.21 19.48
C PHE A 358 -18.83 -18.96 19.38
N TRP A 359 -19.83 -19.00 18.49
CA TRP A 359 -20.83 -17.93 18.34
C TRP A 359 -21.73 -17.76 19.58
N LYS A 360 -21.91 -18.83 20.36
CA LYS A 360 -22.62 -18.80 21.65
C LYS A 360 -21.61 -18.62 22.78
N LYS A 361 -22.08 -18.18 23.95
CA LYS A 361 -21.29 -18.01 25.16
C LYS A 361 -20.41 -19.24 25.41
N TYR A 362 -19.11 -18.99 25.61
CA TYR A 362 -18.14 -20.03 25.92
C TYR A 362 -17.78 -19.95 27.40
N ASP A 363 -17.51 -21.07 27.97
CA ASP A 363 -17.06 -21.17 29.36
C ASP A 363 -15.56 -20.89 29.43
N ALA A 364 -15.16 -20.12 30.43
CA ALA A 364 -13.77 -19.67 30.58
C ALA A 364 -12.77 -20.82 30.80
N GLU A 365 -13.21 -21.87 31.49
CA GLU A 365 -12.40 -23.07 31.78
C GLU A 365 -12.07 -23.83 30.48
N SER A 366 -13.07 -24.01 29.63
CA SER A 366 -12.91 -24.64 28.31
C SER A 366 -11.99 -23.83 27.39
N LEU A 367 -12.05 -22.48 27.44
CA LEU A 367 -11.17 -21.62 26.67
C LEU A 367 -9.72 -21.71 27.17
N SER A 368 -9.50 -21.61 28.49
CA SER A 368 -8.17 -21.72 29.08
C SER A 368 -7.49 -23.05 28.73
N SER A 369 -8.23 -24.15 28.86
CA SER A 369 -7.79 -25.49 28.46
C SER A 369 -7.41 -25.58 26.96
N ALA A 370 -8.19 -24.91 26.08
CA ALA A 370 -7.90 -24.90 24.66
C ALA A 370 -6.64 -24.06 24.29
N LEU A 371 -6.31 -23.05 25.11
CA LEU A 371 -5.20 -22.15 24.87
C LEU A 371 -3.85 -22.65 25.42
N ILE A 372 -3.83 -23.55 26.41
CA ILE A 372 -2.60 -24.00 27.08
C ILE A 372 -1.56 -24.53 26.07
N GLN A 373 -1.94 -25.43 25.19
CA GLN A 373 -1.00 -26.07 24.25
C GLN A 373 -0.42 -25.05 23.24
N PRO A 374 -1.24 -24.22 22.54
CA PRO A 374 -0.72 -23.16 21.68
C PRO A 374 0.18 -22.16 22.43
N LEU A 375 -0.18 -21.78 23.66
CA LEU A 375 0.64 -20.87 24.47
C LEU A 375 2.01 -21.47 24.80
N LEU A 376 2.06 -22.72 25.25
CA LEU A 376 3.32 -23.42 25.55
C LEU A 376 4.20 -23.51 24.29
N ALA A 377 3.64 -23.94 23.16
CA ALA A 377 4.38 -24.05 21.92
C ALA A 377 4.89 -22.67 21.43
N THR A 378 4.08 -21.62 21.58
CA THR A 378 4.46 -20.24 21.28
C THR A 378 5.59 -19.77 22.17
N SER A 379 5.51 -20.01 23.49
CA SER A 379 6.56 -19.63 24.44
C SER A 379 7.89 -20.26 24.09
N VAL A 380 7.90 -21.57 23.78
CA VAL A 380 9.11 -22.29 23.36
C VAL A 380 9.67 -21.70 22.05
N ALA A 381 8.85 -21.50 21.03
CA ALA A 381 9.29 -20.91 19.76
C ALA A 381 9.85 -19.50 19.94
N THR A 382 9.22 -18.68 20.80
CA THR A 382 9.66 -17.32 21.09
C THR A 382 11.02 -17.34 21.82
N ILE A 383 11.18 -18.16 22.86
CA ILE A 383 12.44 -18.27 23.61
C ILE A 383 13.57 -18.71 22.68
N ILE A 384 13.36 -19.75 21.87
CA ILE A 384 14.35 -20.23 20.90
C ILE A 384 14.75 -19.10 19.94
N SER A 385 13.77 -18.36 19.39
CA SER A 385 14.05 -17.25 18.49
C SER A 385 14.77 -16.10 19.15
N ILE A 386 14.43 -15.75 20.40
CA ILE A 386 15.14 -14.74 21.19
C ILE A 386 16.62 -15.13 21.38
N MET A 387 16.89 -16.40 21.67
CA MET A 387 18.26 -16.90 21.87
C MET A 387 19.08 -16.92 20.58
N ILE A 388 18.47 -17.34 19.44
CA ILE A 388 19.18 -17.46 18.17
C ILE A 388 19.47 -16.09 17.55
N TYR A 389 18.50 -15.17 17.61
CA TYR A 389 18.58 -13.85 16.97
C TYR A 389 18.93 -12.73 17.93
N GLU A 390 19.25 -13.04 19.18
CA GLU A 390 19.63 -12.08 20.24
C GLU A 390 18.64 -10.91 20.39
N VAL A 391 17.33 -11.20 20.39
CA VAL A 391 16.30 -10.18 20.54
C VAL A 391 16.37 -9.59 21.95
N ARG A 392 16.83 -8.34 22.08
CA ARG A 392 17.06 -7.69 23.39
C ARG A 392 15.98 -6.68 23.78
N ASN A 393 15.24 -6.14 22.80
CA ASN A 393 14.18 -5.17 23.04
C ASN A 393 12.92 -5.88 23.57
N PHE A 394 12.42 -5.44 24.73
CA PHE A 394 11.25 -6.04 25.38
C PHE A 394 9.97 -5.94 24.53
N TYR A 395 9.75 -4.83 23.85
CA TYR A 395 8.59 -4.67 22.97
C TYR A 395 8.64 -5.62 21.76
N TYR A 396 9.83 -5.85 21.22
CA TYR A 396 10.03 -6.81 20.12
C TYR A 396 9.83 -8.26 20.59
N MET A 397 10.16 -8.58 21.84
CA MET A 397 9.87 -9.91 22.41
C MET A 397 8.35 -10.15 22.49
N ILE A 398 7.59 -9.16 22.97
CA ILE A 398 6.11 -9.25 23.03
C ILE A 398 5.52 -9.35 21.62
N TYR A 399 6.01 -8.54 20.70
CA TYR A 399 5.56 -8.55 19.30
C TYR A 399 5.83 -9.90 18.63
N LEU A 400 7.02 -10.46 18.84
CA LEU A 400 7.41 -11.78 18.33
C LEU A 400 6.54 -12.89 18.92
N PHE A 401 6.28 -12.84 20.24
CA PHE A 401 5.36 -13.75 20.91
C PHE A 401 3.95 -13.68 20.29
N ALA A 402 3.42 -12.48 20.08
CA ALA A 402 2.11 -12.29 19.50
C ALA A 402 2.03 -12.81 18.04
N GLY A 403 3.09 -12.57 17.24
CA GLY A 403 3.22 -13.09 15.88
C GLY A 403 3.25 -14.62 15.86
N PHE A 404 4.09 -15.25 16.67
CA PHE A 404 4.10 -16.72 16.78
C PHE A 404 2.80 -17.27 17.34
N PHE A 405 2.16 -16.60 18.29
CA PHE A 405 0.87 -17.01 18.79
C PHE A 405 -0.19 -16.99 17.69
N ALA A 406 -0.21 -15.95 16.86
CA ALA A 406 -1.10 -15.88 15.71
C ALA A 406 -0.85 -17.04 14.72
N ILE A 407 0.41 -17.39 14.46
CA ILE A 407 0.77 -18.53 13.59
C ILE A 407 0.33 -19.85 14.24
N ILE A 408 0.89 -20.18 15.39
CA ILE A 408 0.74 -21.50 16.03
C ILE A 408 -0.71 -21.75 16.47
N GLY A 409 -1.34 -20.76 17.07
CA GLY A 409 -2.73 -20.86 17.51
C GLY A 409 -3.71 -21.07 16.36
N ASN A 410 -3.52 -20.34 15.24
CA ASN A 410 -4.36 -20.55 14.05
C ASN A 410 -4.02 -21.84 13.30
N PHE A 411 -2.78 -22.34 13.33
CA PHE A 411 -2.48 -23.71 12.87
C PHE A 411 -3.24 -24.76 13.67
N TRP A 412 -3.32 -24.60 14.98
CA TRP A 412 -4.11 -25.48 15.85
C TRP A 412 -5.59 -25.47 15.46
N VAL A 413 -6.16 -24.30 15.23
CA VAL A 413 -7.54 -24.13 14.73
C VAL A 413 -7.70 -24.76 13.36
N LEU A 414 -6.74 -24.55 12.43
CA LEU A 414 -6.76 -25.10 11.09
C LEU A 414 -6.85 -26.62 11.10
N PHE A 415 -6.00 -27.31 11.88
CA PHE A 415 -6.03 -28.79 11.99
C PHE A 415 -7.34 -29.31 12.56
N ARG A 416 -7.92 -28.61 13.53
CA ARG A 416 -9.24 -28.98 14.10
C ARG A 416 -10.36 -28.82 13.08
N LEU A 417 -10.35 -27.73 12.31
CA LEU A 417 -11.37 -27.44 11.31
C LEU A 417 -11.22 -28.31 10.05
N ALA A 418 -10.00 -28.58 9.60
CA ALA A 418 -9.75 -29.39 8.42
C ALA A 418 -10.40 -30.80 8.52
N LYS A 419 -10.39 -31.37 9.73
CA LYS A 419 -11.00 -32.69 10.00
C LYS A 419 -12.53 -32.64 10.07
N LYS A 420 -13.12 -31.54 10.56
CA LYS A 420 -14.55 -31.47 10.90
C LYS A 420 -15.36 -30.58 9.95
N GLN A 421 -14.79 -29.46 9.50
CA GLN A 421 -15.48 -28.41 8.74
C GLN A 421 -14.54 -27.70 7.75
N PRO A 422 -14.07 -28.39 6.70
CA PRO A 422 -13.04 -27.85 5.79
C PRO A 422 -13.44 -26.55 5.10
N LYS A 423 -14.75 -26.26 4.97
CA LYS A 423 -15.24 -25.00 4.39
C LYS A 423 -14.96 -23.75 5.27
N LEU A 424 -14.56 -23.92 6.52
CA LEU A 424 -14.31 -22.84 7.48
C LEU A 424 -12.83 -22.54 7.72
N ILE A 425 -11.93 -23.22 7.04
CA ILE A 425 -10.46 -23.08 7.23
C ILE A 425 -9.89 -21.75 6.73
N GLY A 426 -10.59 -21.05 5.83
CA GLY A 426 -10.10 -19.81 5.22
C GLY A 426 -9.67 -18.75 6.24
N GLY A 427 -10.46 -18.54 7.30
CA GLY A 427 -10.11 -17.60 8.36
C GLY A 427 -8.81 -17.97 9.10
N ALA A 428 -8.60 -19.26 9.39
CA ALA A 428 -7.38 -19.71 10.05
C ALA A 428 -6.15 -19.52 9.14
N ILE A 429 -6.27 -19.85 7.85
CA ILE A 429 -5.19 -19.64 6.87
C ILE A 429 -4.82 -18.15 6.78
N THR A 430 -5.81 -17.27 6.66
CA THR A 430 -5.57 -15.82 6.57
C THR A 430 -4.87 -15.29 7.83
N HIS A 431 -5.28 -15.73 9.01
CA HIS A 431 -4.64 -15.29 10.26
C HIS A 431 -3.24 -15.88 10.46
N ILE A 432 -2.96 -17.08 9.95
CA ILE A 432 -1.58 -17.61 9.87
C ILE A 432 -0.73 -16.68 8.99
N GLY A 433 -1.23 -16.29 7.81
CA GLY A 433 -0.56 -15.35 6.91
C GLY A 433 -0.29 -13.99 7.59
N PHE A 434 -1.26 -13.48 8.36
CA PHE A 434 -1.07 -12.26 9.14
C PHE A 434 0.04 -12.41 10.20
N GLY A 435 0.07 -13.52 10.94
CA GLY A 435 1.14 -13.80 11.90
C GLY A 435 2.52 -13.90 11.22
N LEU A 436 2.61 -14.57 10.05
CA LEU A 436 3.85 -14.62 9.27
C LEU A 436 4.30 -13.24 8.79
N LEU A 437 3.36 -12.38 8.38
CA LEU A 437 3.63 -10.99 8.01
C LEU A 437 4.25 -10.23 9.19
N LEU A 438 3.66 -10.33 10.39
CA LEU A 438 4.19 -9.65 11.58
C LEU A 438 5.62 -10.10 11.90
N VAL A 439 5.86 -11.41 11.93
CA VAL A 439 7.21 -11.95 12.19
C VAL A 439 8.18 -11.49 11.09
N GLY A 440 7.75 -11.50 9.82
CA GLY A 440 8.55 -11.01 8.70
C GLY A 440 8.93 -9.53 8.83
N ILE A 441 7.97 -8.67 9.19
CA ILE A 441 8.22 -7.23 9.44
C ILE A 441 9.26 -7.03 10.54
N LEU A 442 9.15 -7.76 11.65
CA LEU A 442 10.10 -7.64 12.74
C LEU A 442 11.53 -7.92 12.27
N PHE A 443 11.75 -9.04 11.56
CA PHE A 443 13.10 -9.42 11.15
C PHE A 443 13.63 -8.60 9.97
N SER A 444 12.78 -8.13 9.07
CA SER A 444 13.22 -7.36 7.92
C SER A 444 13.40 -5.87 8.19
N SER A 445 12.65 -5.28 9.13
CA SER A 445 12.74 -3.85 9.45
C SER A 445 13.54 -3.57 10.71
N ALA A 446 13.18 -4.20 11.84
CA ALA A 446 13.81 -3.89 13.12
C ALA A 446 15.23 -4.46 13.27
N TYR A 447 15.56 -5.52 12.51
CA TYR A 447 16.87 -6.17 12.50
C TYR A 447 17.65 -5.95 11.20
N ASN A 448 17.16 -5.08 10.32
CA ASN A 448 17.91 -4.62 9.17
C ASN A 448 19.11 -3.79 9.66
N LYS A 449 20.31 -4.15 9.25
CA LYS A 449 21.53 -3.40 9.53
C LYS A 449 22.15 -2.99 8.20
N PRO A 450 22.14 -1.69 7.86
CA PRO A 450 22.85 -1.22 6.69
C PRO A 450 24.33 -1.53 6.82
N LEU A 451 24.95 -1.96 5.74
CA LEU A 451 26.39 -2.29 5.73
C LEU A 451 27.29 -1.07 5.95
N LEU A 452 26.75 0.14 5.77
CA LEU A 452 27.45 1.44 5.85
C LEU A 452 26.80 2.34 6.91
N ASP A 453 26.47 1.81 8.07
CA ASP A 453 25.54 2.35 9.08
C ASP A 453 25.98 3.68 9.74
N ASP A 454 27.26 4.00 9.76
CA ASP A 454 27.77 5.12 10.58
C ASP A 454 27.52 6.53 10.03
N ARG A 455 26.94 6.65 8.83
CA ARG A 455 26.92 7.93 8.11
C ARG A 455 25.61 8.68 8.16
N THR A 456 24.49 8.00 8.21
CA THR A 456 23.16 8.66 8.30
C THR A 456 22.87 9.15 9.70
N THR A 457 23.28 8.44 10.73
CA THR A 457 23.13 8.83 12.14
C THR A 457 24.02 10.02 12.48
N ASN A 458 25.29 9.98 12.08
CA ASN A 458 26.23 11.11 12.21
C ASN A 458 25.81 12.32 11.35
N TYR A 459 25.17 12.10 10.20
CA TYR A 459 24.70 13.20 9.36
C TYR A 459 23.56 13.98 10.00
N ASN A 460 22.54 13.30 10.52
CA ASN A 460 21.42 13.95 11.20
C ASN A 460 21.88 14.67 12.49
N GLU A 461 22.81 14.09 13.22
CA GLU A 461 23.42 14.70 14.39
C GLU A 461 24.29 15.93 14.01
N ARG A 462 25.06 15.86 12.93
CA ARG A 462 25.86 16.97 12.41
C ARG A 462 25.01 18.08 11.82
N VAL A 463 23.90 17.77 11.15
CA VAL A 463 22.92 18.76 10.66
C VAL A 463 22.22 19.44 11.83
N LEU A 464 21.81 18.71 12.85
CA LEU A 464 21.23 19.26 14.08
C LEU A 464 22.22 20.13 14.86
N ASN A 465 23.51 19.82 14.79
CA ASN A 465 24.58 20.59 15.41
C ASN A 465 25.11 21.76 14.53
N GLY A 466 24.53 21.98 13.34
CA GLY A 466 24.92 23.09 12.45
C GLY A 466 26.25 22.90 11.70
N GLU A 467 26.81 21.69 11.69
CA GLU A 467 28.14 21.43 11.13
C GLU A 467 28.19 21.23 9.59
N VAL A 468 27.03 21.21 8.94
CA VAL A 468 26.89 20.88 7.50
C VAL A 468 26.13 21.96 6.71
N MET A 469 26.12 23.19 7.20
CA MET A 469 25.57 24.34 6.47
C MET A 469 26.69 25.17 5.83
N ASP A 470 26.43 25.68 4.60
CA ASP A 470 27.31 26.65 3.98
C ASP A 470 27.18 28.02 4.68
N GLU A 471 28.08 28.97 4.33
CA GLU A 471 28.08 30.34 4.88
C GLU A 471 26.76 31.09 4.67
N LYS A 472 25.83 30.58 3.87
CA LYS A 472 24.51 31.14 3.56
C LYS A 472 23.37 30.38 4.25
N GLY A 473 23.67 29.39 5.10
CA GLY A 473 22.66 28.59 5.80
C GLY A 473 21.97 27.54 4.93
N PHE A 474 22.49 27.22 3.74
CA PHE A 474 22.00 26.12 2.93
C PHE A 474 22.72 24.83 3.34
N ILE A 475 21.98 23.74 3.43
CA ILE A 475 22.54 22.41 3.65
C ILE A 475 23.50 22.13 2.50
N ILE A 476 24.79 22.03 2.79
CA ILE A 476 25.78 21.61 1.77
C ILE A 476 25.34 20.22 1.33
N SER A 477 24.96 20.12 0.06
CA SER A 477 24.66 18.86 -0.63
C SER A 477 25.72 17.84 -0.22
N GLN A 478 25.27 16.73 0.38
CA GLN A 478 26.14 15.66 0.84
C GLN A 478 27.20 15.32 -0.18
N THR A 479 28.43 15.56 0.12
CA THR A 479 29.45 14.61 -0.25
C THR A 479 29.16 13.37 0.61
N ILE A 480 28.26 12.50 0.14
CA ILE A 480 28.29 11.12 0.59
C ILE A 480 29.74 10.75 0.37
N GLU A 481 30.51 10.52 1.42
CA GLU A 481 31.81 9.89 1.26
C GLU A 481 31.50 8.54 0.64
N MET A 482 31.52 8.50 -0.70
CA MET A 482 31.30 7.28 -1.45
C MET A 482 32.35 6.30 -0.98
N LEU A 483 31.94 5.09 -0.68
CA LEU A 483 32.88 4.04 -0.38
C LEU A 483 33.69 3.77 -1.65
N GLU A 484 34.89 4.29 -1.71
CA GLU A 484 35.77 4.05 -2.84
C GLU A 484 36.29 2.61 -2.75
N LEU A 485 35.91 1.79 -3.74
CA LEU A 485 36.45 0.44 -3.92
C LEU A 485 37.48 0.49 -5.03
N LYS A 486 38.73 0.27 -4.70
CA LYS A 486 39.81 0.18 -5.64
C LYS A 486 39.88 -1.20 -6.31
N LEU A 487 40.29 -1.25 -7.57
CA LEU A 487 40.37 -2.48 -8.33
C LEU A 487 41.35 -3.46 -7.67
N ASN A 488 40.84 -4.68 -7.38
CA ASN A 488 41.59 -5.77 -6.75
C ASN A 488 42.15 -5.47 -5.33
N GLU A 489 41.67 -4.41 -4.67
CA GLU A 489 41.98 -4.13 -3.28
C GLU A 489 40.80 -4.52 -2.38
N PRO A 490 40.96 -5.49 -1.46
CA PRO A 490 39.89 -5.84 -0.55
C PRO A 490 39.64 -4.75 0.48
N LYS A 491 38.39 -4.46 0.80
CA LYS A 491 37.98 -3.49 1.82
C LYS A 491 36.99 -4.14 2.78
N VAL A 492 37.23 -3.98 4.10
CA VAL A 492 36.36 -4.54 5.13
C VAL A 492 35.24 -3.56 5.49
N LEU A 493 33.99 -4.02 5.42
CA LEU A 493 32.78 -3.29 5.80
C LEU A 493 32.24 -3.82 7.14
N ASN A 494 31.97 -2.91 8.06
CA ASN A 494 31.39 -3.22 9.38
C ASN A 494 32.07 -4.37 10.15
N ASN A 495 33.38 -4.53 9.96
CA ASN A 495 34.18 -5.64 10.54
C ASN A 495 33.57 -7.04 10.27
N ARG A 496 32.71 -7.15 9.25
CA ARG A 496 31.99 -8.39 8.96
C ARG A 496 32.18 -8.87 7.53
N TYR A 497 32.14 -7.98 6.55
CA TYR A 497 32.24 -8.36 5.16
C TYR A 497 33.49 -7.78 4.54
N GLU A 498 34.31 -8.62 3.95
CA GLU A 498 35.38 -8.20 3.06
C GLU A 498 34.80 -8.10 1.63
N VAL A 499 34.94 -6.93 1.01
CA VAL A 499 34.45 -6.65 -0.34
C VAL A 499 35.62 -6.48 -1.27
N LEU A 500 35.62 -7.22 -2.38
CA LEU A 500 36.62 -7.14 -3.42
C LEU A 500 35.94 -6.73 -4.73
N TYR A 501 36.41 -5.61 -5.31
CA TYR A 501 36.02 -5.16 -6.64
C TYR A 501 37.02 -5.71 -7.66
N SER A 502 36.53 -6.54 -8.61
CA SER A 502 37.37 -7.21 -9.61
C SER A 502 37.35 -6.60 -10.99
N GLY A 503 36.61 -5.49 -11.16
CA GLY A 503 36.47 -4.80 -12.44
C GLY A 503 35.07 -4.75 -12.97
N TYR A 504 34.88 -4.23 -14.17
CA TYR A 504 33.59 -4.18 -14.85
C TYR A 504 33.68 -4.64 -16.30
N ALA A 505 32.58 -5.12 -16.84
CA ALA A 505 32.41 -5.46 -18.24
C ALA A 505 31.38 -4.51 -18.87
N ILE A 506 31.63 -4.11 -20.13
CA ILE A 506 30.67 -3.31 -20.91
C ILE A 506 29.83 -4.27 -21.74
N ASP A 507 28.51 -4.20 -21.58
CA ASP A 507 27.53 -4.94 -22.37
C ASP A 507 26.69 -3.95 -23.18
N ASN A 508 26.80 -4.00 -24.49
CA ASN A 508 26.03 -3.19 -25.41
C ASN A 508 24.82 -3.93 -26.01
N GLN A 509 24.59 -5.19 -25.61
CA GLN A 509 23.50 -6.01 -26.19
C GLN A 509 22.14 -5.62 -25.62
N ASN A 510 22.09 -5.29 -24.34
CA ASN A 510 20.85 -4.92 -23.67
C ASN A 510 20.63 -3.40 -23.67
N ARG A 511 21.66 -2.63 -23.31
CA ARG A 511 21.64 -1.16 -23.29
C ARG A 511 23.00 -0.63 -23.69
N LEU A 512 23.04 0.38 -24.56
CA LEU A 512 24.27 0.99 -25.02
C LEU A 512 25.07 1.57 -23.85
N GLY A 513 26.30 1.12 -23.66
CA GLY A 513 27.19 1.59 -22.60
C GLY A 513 26.88 1.01 -21.21
N GLN A 514 26.05 -0.03 -21.09
CA GLN A 514 25.80 -0.72 -19.83
C GLN A 514 27.11 -1.29 -19.28
N GLN A 515 27.37 -1.02 -18.00
CA GLN A 515 28.55 -1.54 -17.28
C GLN A 515 28.05 -2.48 -16.17
N THR A 516 28.57 -3.70 -16.15
CA THR A 516 28.30 -4.69 -15.11
C THR A 516 29.54 -4.82 -14.23
N TYR A 517 29.44 -4.42 -12.97
CA TYR A 517 30.53 -4.44 -12.00
C TYR A 517 30.61 -5.80 -11.30
N ALA A 518 31.81 -6.33 -11.10
CA ALA A 518 32.01 -7.59 -10.40
C ALA A 518 32.47 -7.33 -8.95
N LEU A 519 31.59 -7.55 -7.99
CA LEU A 519 31.86 -7.45 -6.56
C LEU A 519 31.78 -8.82 -5.91
N SER A 520 32.80 -9.17 -5.10
CA SER A 520 32.78 -10.37 -4.27
C SER A 520 32.76 -9.99 -2.81
N PHE A 521 31.81 -10.54 -2.05
CA PHE A 521 31.66 -10.33 -0.61
C PHE A 521 32.02 -11.61 0.13
N THR A 522 32.91 -11.53 1.11
CA THR A 522 33.26 -12.65 2.00
C THR A 522 32.83 -12.31 3.42
N ASP A 523 31.89 -13.07 4.00
CA ASP A 523 31.51 -12.93 5.40
C ASP A 523 32.64 -13.47 6.30
N LEU A 524 33.31 -12.56 7.01
CA LEU A 524 34.47 -12.88 7.88
C LEU A 524 34.10 -13.75 9.10
N LYS A 525 32.79 -13.86 9.44
CA LYS A 525 32.34 -14.71 10.54
C LYS A 525 32.30 -16.19 10.16
N ASN A 526 31.94 -16.51 8.93
CA ASN A 526 31.70 -17.90 8.51
C ASN A 526 32.45 -18.31 7.24
N GLY A 527 33.22 -17.39 6.63
CA GLY A 527 34.01 -17.63 5.43
C GLY A 527 33.19 -17.83 4.13
N ARG A 528 31.87 -17.56 4.16
CA ARG A 528 31.03 -17.67 2.97
C ARG A 528 31.28 -16.50 2.03
N THR A 529 31.48 -16.82 0.74
CA THR A 529 31.65 -15.82 -0.32
C THR A 529 30.43 -15.85 -1.24
N PHE A 530 29.90 -14.67 -1.58
CA PHE A 530 28.87 -14.48 -2.58
C PHE A 530 29.28 -13.36 -3.54
N ARG A 531 28.73 -13.33 -4.75
CA ARG A 531 29.03 -12.34 -5.76
C ARG A 531 27.82 -11.47 -6.04
N MET A 532 28.06 -10.22 -6.29
CA MET A 532 27.09 -9.24 -6.77
C MET A 532 27.61 -8.60 -8.04
N ASN A 533 26.73 -8.40 -9.01
CA ASN A 533 27.08 -7.79 -10.29
C ASN A 533 26.14 -6.61 -10.54
N PRO A 534 26.29 -5.47 -9.83
CA PRO A 534 25.46 -4.29 -10.07
C PRO A 534 25.68 -3.78 -11.49
N GLU A 535 24.59 -3.40 -12.14
CA GLU A 535 24.57 -2.89 -13.51
C GLU A 535 24.27 -1.40 -13.50
N VAL A 536 25.09 -0.64 -14.25
CA VAL A 536 24.98 0.81 -14.39
C VAL A 536 24.94 1.14 -15.88
N TYR A 537 24.12 2.07 -16.28
CA TYR A 537 24.05 2.49 -17.68
C TYR A 537 23.89 4.02 -17.79
N PRO A 538 24.39 4.62 -18.89
CA PRO A 538 24.23 6.04 -19.14
C PRO A 538 22.76 6.34 -19.49
N MET A 539 22.17 7.32 -18.84
CA MET A 539 20.89 7.87 -19.27
C MET A 539 21.12 8.78 -20.47
N LEU A 540 20.53 8.44 -21.60
CA LEU A 540 20.52 9.30 -22.79
C LEU A 540 19.50 10.43 -22.53
N THR A 541 19.92 11.45 -21.80
CA THR A 541 19.17 12.71 -21.76
C THR A 541 19.57 13.54 -22.97
N THR A 542 18.62 14.22 -23.60
CA THR A 542 18.78 15.07 -24.78
C THR A 542 19.67 16.33 -24.56
N SER A 543 20.33 16.45 -23.43
CA SER A 543 21.28 17.50 -23.12
C SER A 543 22.69 17.06 -23.49
N THR A 544 23.36 17.90 -24.28
CA THR A 544 24.76 17.89 -24.71
C THR A 544 25.71 16.95 -23.96
N ALA A 545 26.61 16.30 -24.67
CA ALA A 545 27.55 15.24 -24.25
C ALA A 545 28.41 15.51 -22.99
N GLU A 546 28.27 16.66 -22.35
CA GLU A 546 29.02 17.04 -21.14
C GLU A 546 28.39 16.58 -19.82
N ASN A 547 27.09 16.14 -19.81
CA ASN A 547 26.38 15.70 -18.59
C ASN A 547 25.70 14.35 -18.80
N ILE A 548 26.51 13.30 -18.93
CA ILE A 548 25.98 11.91 -18.91
C ILE A 548 25.56 11.59 -17.47
N GLN A 549 24.27 11.49 -17.23
CA GLN A 549 23.76 10.92 -15.99
C GLN A 549 23.78 9.39 -16.07
N TRP A 550 24.30 8.76 -15.03
CA TRP A 550 24.31 7.31 -14.90
C TRP A 550 23.13 6.84 -14.08
N SER A 551 22.44 5.82 -14.54
CA SER A 551 21.40 5.14 -13.80
C SER A 551 21.85 3.73 -13.43
N VAL A 552 21.42 3.26 -12.27
CA VAL A 552 21.71 1.89 -11.80
C VAL A 552 20.52 1.01 -12.13
N ASP A 553 20.77 -0.18 -12.67
CA ASP A 553 19.68 -1.14 -12.87
C ASP A 553 19.19 -1.66 -11.51
N PRO A 554 17.96 -1.32 -11.10
CA PRO A 554 17.45 -1.70 -9.79
C PRO A 554 17.32 -3.22 -9.62
N LEU A 555 17.21 -3.97 -10.72
CA LEU A 555 17.13 -5.43 -10.68
C LEU A 555 18.49 -6.10 -10.45
N SER A 556 19.59 -5.39 -10.67
CA SER A 556 20.95 -5.88 -10.44
C SER A 556 21.42 -5.73 -8.99
N LEU A 557 20.67 -4.98 -8.17
CA LEU A 557 20.98 -4.74 -6.76
C LEU A 557 20.30 -5.78 -5.90
N ILE A 558 21.09 -6.47 -5.10
CA ILE A 558 20.60 -7.40 -4.10
C ILE A 558 20.77 -6.73 -2.74
N HIS A 559 19.67 -6.60 -1.99
CA HIS A 559 19.72 -6.24 -0.58
C HIS A 559 20.29 -7.43 0.21
N ILE A 560 21.41 -7.22 0.87
CA ILE A 560 22.10 -8.24 1.66
C ILE A 560 21.58 -8.22 3.10
#